data_e90487d5d04e541b2f80a04b5889126a
#
_entry.id   e90487d5d04e541b2f80a04b5889126a
#
_cell.length_a   1.000
_cell.length_b   1.000
_cell.length_c   1.000
_cell.angle_alpha   90.00
_cell.angle_beta   90.00
_cell.angle_gamma   90.00
#
_symmetry.space_group_name_H-M   'P 1'
#
loop_
_entity.id
_entity.type
_entity.pdbx_description
1 polymer ?
#
loop_
_entity_poly.entity_id
_entity_poly.type
_entity_poly.pdbx_seq_one_letter_code
_entity_poly.pdbx_strand_id
1 'polypeptide(L)'
;DLFAVDTWPGFGGRAVLIIIEGWFLGAEPQLDSELETAVNALEENEDGEGLWRGYANAQLGGSYQRWFAYIDHLILLKAPAFKQVKSWRSLQEVKLAARSKRSGSSRGIMNGEQLERFLEHFERLTRHCLQSLPGKADQVFYLDADHQVANHHVIKNAPA
;
A
#
# COMPACT_ATOMS: atom_id res chain seq x y z
N ASP A 1 4.17 4.94 -17.81
CA ASP A 1 3.57 4.78 -19.15
C ASP A 1 2.48 3.72 -19.05
N LEU A 2 1.23 4.11 -19.31
CA LEU A 2 0.14 3.17 -19.45
C LEU A 2 0.19 2.56 -20.85
N PHE A 3 0.23 1.26 -20.94
CA PHE A 3 0.07 0.58 -22.22
C PHE A 3 -1.35 0.79 -22.75
N ALA A 4 -1.48 0.95 -24.06
CA ALA A 4 -2.80 1.01 -24.68
C ALA A 4 -3.58 -0.27 -24.38
N VAL A 5 -4.88 -0.14 -24.10
CA VAL A 5 -5.74 -1.26 -23.65
C VAL A 5 -5.78 -2.41 -24.66
N ASP A 6 -5.68 -2.10 -25.95
CA ASP A 6 -5.62 -3.05 -27.06
C ASP A 6 -4.32 -3.89 -27.11
N THR A 7 -3.28 -3.44 -26.38
CA THR A 7 -2.00 -4.18 -26.25
C THR A 7 -1.94 -5.08 -25.01
N TRP A 8 -2.96 -5.05 -24.17
CA TRP A 8 -3.01 -5.89 -22.97
C TRP A 8 -3.21 -7.35 -23.35
N PRO A 9 -2.47 -8.28 -22.71
CA PRO A 9 -2.71 -9.70 -22.92
C PRO A 9 -4.13 -10.04 -22.50
N GLY A 10 -4.90 -10.58 -23.43
CA GLY A 10 -6.25 -11.03 -23.20
C GLY A 10 -6.28 -12.48 -22.73
N PHE A 11 -7.23 -12.79 -21.83
CA PHE A 11 -7.52 -14.17 -21.43
C PHE A 11 -8.88 -14.58 -22.02
N GLY A 12 -8.87 -15.67 -22.78
CA GLY A 12 -10.09 -16.26 -23.36
C GLY A 12 -10.64 -17.36 -22.45
N GLY A 13 -11.82 -17.14 -21.85
CA GLY A 13 -12.49 -18.09 -20.99
C GLY A 13 -12.96 -17.49 -19.66
N ARG A 14 -13.50 -18.34 -18.77
CA ARG A 14 -13.90 -17.93 -17.42
C ARG A 14 -12.73 -18.10 -16.45
N ALA A 15 -12.32 -17.04 -15.78
CA ALA A 15 -11.36 -17.13 -14.68
C ALA A 15 -11.98 -17.90 -13.50
N VAL A 16 -11.22 -18.82 -12.94
CA VAL A 16 -11.60 -19.57 -11.73
C VAL A 16 -11.13 -18.81 -10.48
N LEU A 17 -9.98 -18.14 -10.58
CA LEU A 17 -9.39 -17.34 -9.51
C LEU A 17 -8.81 -16.07 -10.13
N ILE A 18 -9.05 -14.93 -9.47
CA ILE A 18 -8.43 -13.65 -9.78
C ILE A 18 -7.66 -13.23 -8.53
N ILE A 19 -6.35 -13.02 -8.67
CA ILE A 19 -5.51 -12.50 -7.61
C ILE A 19 -5.16 -11.05 -7.95
N ILE A 20 -5.47 -10.15 -7.02
CA ILE A 20 -5.14 -8.73 -7.13
C ILE A 20 -4.20 -8.40 -5.96
N GLU A 21 -3.15 -7.66 -6.25
CA GLU A 21 -2.24 -7.19 -5.22
C GLU A 21 -2.15 -5.67 -5.26
N GLY A 22 -1.99 -5.05 -4.10
CA GLY A 22 -1.84 -3.61 -3.97
C GLY A 22 -1.54 -3.19 -2.55
N TRP A 23 -0.84 -2.07 -2.40
CA TRP A 23 -0.39 -1.59 -1.09
C TRP A 23 -1.56 -1.27 -0.14
N PHE A 24 -2.63 -0.67 -0.66
CA PHE A 24 -3.78 -0.20 0.13
C PHE A 24 -5.08 -0.98 -0.19
N LEU A 25 -4.93 -2.18 -0.71
CA LEU A 25 -6.08 -3.02 -1.01
C LEU A 25 -6.84 -3.35 0.28
N GLY A 26 -8.13 -3.10 0.29
CA GLY A 26 -8.97 -3.29 1.47
C GLY A 26 -8.88 -2.16 2.51
N ALA A 27 -8.15 -1.07 2.24
CA ALA A 27 -8.06 0.07 3.17
C ALA A 27 -9.44 0.69 3.43
N GLU A 28 -9.69 1.04 4.69
CA GLU A 28 -10.90 1.75 5.11
C GLU A 28 -10.63 3.24 5.28
N PRO A 29 -11.67 4.08 5.23
CA PRO A 29 -11.51 5.48 5.60
C PRO A 29 -11.18 5.62 7.08
N GLN A 30 -10.42 6.64 7.41
CA GLN A 30 -10.15 7.09 8.77
C GLN A 30 -11.33 7.93 9.29
N LEU A 31 -11.43 8.08 10.61
CA LEU A 31 -12.33 9.05 11.22
C LEU A 31 -11.84 10.47 10.90
N ASP A 32 -12.76 11.43 10.79
CA ASP A 32 -12.41 12.83 10.48
C ASP A 32 -11.44 13.42 11.53
N SER A 33 -11.61 13.06 12.79
CA SER A 33 -10.70 13.46 13.87
C SER A 33 -9.27 12.95 13.71
N GLU A 34 -9.06 11.83 13.02
CA GLU A 34 -7.71 11.31 12.72
C GLU A 34 -7.02 12.07 11.57
N LEU A 35 -7.81 12.84 10.80
CA LEU A 35 -7.30 13.67 9.71
C LEU A 35 -6.87 15.08 10.17
N GLU A 36 -7.24 15.50 11.36
CA GLU A 36 -6.95 16.86 11.87
C GLU A 36 -5.44 17.11 12.00
N THR A 37 -4.68 16.09 12.42
CA THR A 37 -3.24 16.21 12.65
C THR A 37 -2.44 15.63 11.49
N ALA A 38 -1.48 16.40 10.99
CA ALA A 38 -0.50 15.93 10.01
C ALA A 38 0.37 14.80 10.61
N VAL A 39 0.70 13.78 9.81
CA VAL A 39 1.51 12.63 10.27
C VAL A 39 2.98 12.77 9.89
N ASN A 40 3.32 13.71 9.01
CA ASN A 40 4.68 13.94 8.53
C ASN A 40 4.85 15.37 8.00
N ALA A 41 6.08 15.71 7.59
CA ALA A 41 6.42 17.05 7.12
C ALA A 41 5.72 17.41 5.80
N LEU A 42 5.46 16.46 4.92
CA LEU A 42 4.73 16.70 3.67
C LEU A 42 3.31 17.21 3.97
N GLU A 43 2.57 16.52 4.83
CA GLU A 43 1.21 16.94 5.20
C GLU A 43 1.21 18.27 5.96
N GLU A 44 2.20 18.50 6.83
CA GLU A 44 2.30 19.73 7.60
C GLU A 44 2.56 20.95 6.69
N ASN A 45 3.47 20.81 5.73
CA ASN A 45 3.91 21.93 4.90
C ASN A 45 3.08 22.13 3.64
N GLU A 46 2.50 21.07 3.06
CA GLU A 46 1.85 21.12 1.75
C GLU A 46 0.36 20.78 1.79
N ASP A 47 -0.13 20.21 2.89
CA ASP A 47 -1.55 19.89 3.11
C ASP A 47 -2.00 20.34 4.51
N GLY A 48 -1.54 21.50 4.99
CA GLY A 48 -1.83 22.03 6.33
C GLY A 48 -3.33 22.09 6.64
N GLU A 49 -4.16 22.44 5.66
CA GLU A 49 -5.63 22.46 5.78
C GLU A 49 -6.30 21.09 5.62
N GLY A 50 -5.54 20.05 5.29
CA GLY A 50 -6.06 18.68 5.18
C GLY A 50 -6.90 18.39 3.94
N LEU A 51 -6.81 19.21 2.90
CA LEU A 51 -7.65 19.07 1.71
C LEU A 51 -7.37 17.78 0.94
N TRP A 52 -6.09 17.46 0.74
CA TRP A 52 -5.69 16.25 -0.01
C TRP A 52 -5.94 14.98 0.78
N ARG A 53 -5.56 14.95 2.08
CA ARG A 53 -5.84 13.79 2.92
C ARG A 53 -7.33 13.56 3.12
N GLY A 54 -8.13 14.65 3.26
CA GLY A 54 -9.58 14.59 3.31
C GLY A 54 -10.20 14.05 2.02
N TYR A 55 -9.73 14.54 0.86
CA TYR A 55 -10.16 14.02 -0.44
C TYR A 55 -9.86 12.52 -0.59
N ALA A 56 -8.63 12.09 -0.29
CA ALA A 56 -8.23 10.68 -0.36
C ALA A 56 -9.11 9.82 0.56
N ASN A 57 -9.36 10.29 1.78
CA ASN A 57 -10.22 9.61 2.75
C ASN A 57 -11.67 9.49 2.26
N ALA A 58 -12.22 10.54 1.67
CA ALA A 58 -13.57 10.49 1.08
C ALA A 58 -13.67 9.50 -0.09
N GLN A 59 -12.61 9.39 -0.93
CA GLN A 59 -12.56 8.37 -1.98
C GLN A 59 -12.53 6.96 -1.38
N LEU A 60 -11.75 6.74 -0.32
CA LEU A 60 -11.74 5.47 0.41
C LEU A 60 -13.12 5.12 0.96
N GLY A 61 -13.83 6.07 1.58
CA GLY A 61 -15.19 5.85 2.09
C GLY A 61 -16.25 5.65 1.01
N GLY A 62 -15.95 6.01 -0.23
CA GLY A 62 -16.88 5.98 -1.37
C GLY A 62 -16.60 4.91 -2.41
N SER A 63 -15.95 5.32 -3.50
CA SER A 63 -15.72 4.47 -4.68
C SER A 63 -14.87 3.24 -4.41
N TYR A 64 -13.84 3.36 -3.56
CA TYR A 64 -12.97 2.25 -3.23
C TYR A 64 -13.67 1.16 -2.41
N GLN A 65 -14.54 1.53 -1.45
CA GLN A 65 -15.29 0.52 -0.69
C GLN A 65 -16.23 -0.30 -1.59
N ARG A 66 -16.86 0.34 -2.57
CA ARG A 66 -17.70 -0.39 -3.55
C ARG A 66 -16.88 -1.38 -4.38
N TRP A 67 -15.64 -1.03 -4.69
CA TRP A 67 -14.74 -1.92 -5.42
C TRP A 67 -14.21 -3.03 -4.52
N PHE A 68 -13.79 -2.71 -3.28
CA PHE A 68 -13.30 -3.70 -2.32
C PHE A 68 -14.37 -4.72 -1.90
N ALA A 69 -15.65 -4.38 -2.04
CA ALA A 69 -16.75 -5.30 -1.80
C ALA A 69 -16.77 -6.52 -2.76
N TYR A 70 -16.01 -6.48 -3.86
CA TYR A 70 -15.83 -7.64 -4.75
C TYR A 70 -14.70 -8.59 -4.30
N ILE A 71 -13.98 -8.27 -3.24
CA ILE A 71 -12.91 -9.13 -2.70
C ILE A 71 -13.55 -10.21 -1.84
N ASP A 72 -13.48 -11.46 -2.29
CA ASP A 72 -13.99 -12.60 -1.55
C ASP A 72 -13.07 -13.03 -0.40
N HIS A 73 -11.75 -12.77 -0.53
CA HIS A 73 -10.76 -13.17 0.44
C HIS A 73 -9.60 -12.19 0.49
N LEU A 74 -9.36 -11.60 1.64
CA LEU A 74 -8.32 -10.61 1.86
C LEU A 74 -7.14 -11.22 2.65
N ILE A 75 -5.96 -11.18 2.08
CA ILE A 75 -4.72 -11.60 2.72
C ILE A 75 -3.86 -10.36 3.00
N LEU A 76 -3.47 -10.18 4.23
CA LEU A 76 -2.59 -9.08 4.65
C LEU A 76 -1.16 -9.58 4.89
N LEU A 77 -0.20 -9.02 4.18
CA LEU A 77 1.22 -9.11 4.52
C LEU A 77 1.58 -7.92 5.42
N LYS A 78 1.63 -8.13 6.72
CA LYS A 78 1.78 -7.08 7.71
C LYS A 78 3.25 -6.82 8.03
N ALA A 79 3.75 -5.65 7.62
CA ALA A 79 5.05 -5.16 8.06
C ALA A 79 5.04 -4.86 9.58
N PRO A 80 6.19 -4.96 10.28
CA PRO A 80 6.27 -4.68 11.73
C PRO A 80 5.87 -3.23 12.06
N ALA A 81 6.31 -2.28 11.26
CA ALA A 81 6.01 -0.85 11.40
C ALA A 81 6.31 -0.11 10.09
N PHE A 82 5.86 1.14 9.96
CA PHE A 82 6.17 2.00 8.82
C PHE A 82 7.69 2.22 8.65
N LYS A 83 8.43 2.35 9.75
CA LYS A 83 9.89 2.44 9.71
C LYS A 83 10.54 1.27 8.94
N GLN A 84 9.99 0.06 9.08
CA GLN A 84 10.49 -1.11 8.36
C GLN A 84 10.18 -1.01 6.87
N VAL A 85 9.00 -0.51 6.50
CA VAL A 85 8.64 -0.25 5.10
C VAL A 85 9.63 0.74 4.45
N LYS A 86 9.99 1.81 5.17
CA LYS A 86 11.03 2.76 4.71
C LYS A 86 12.37 2.06 4.47
N SER A 87 12.81 1.22 5.40
CA SER A 87 14.07 0.47 5.27
C SER A 87 14.06 -0.47 4.07
N TRP A 88 12.98 -1.20 3.87
CA TRP A 88 12.81 -2.12 2.73
C TRP A 88 12.80 -1.37 1.39
N ARG A 89 12.11 -0.24 1.34
CA ARG A 89 12.07 0.57 0.12
C ARG A 89 13.43 1.19 -0.20
N SER A 90 14.17 1.63 0.82
CA SER A 90 15.56 2.11 0.66
C SER A 90 16.48 1.01 0.11
N LEU A 91 16.37 -0.21 0.64
CA LEU A 91 17.14 -1.36 0.12
C LEU A 91 16.78 -1.68 -1.34
N GLN A 92 15.50 -1.55 -1.71
CA GLN A 92 15.06 -1.74 -3.08
C GLN A 92 15.70 -0.72 -4.03
N GLU A 93 15.76 0.56 -3.66
CA GLU A 93 16.42 1.62 -4.44
C GLU A 93 17.92 1.34 -4.62
N VAL A 94 18.61 0.91 -3.56
CA VAL A 94 20.04 0.51 -3.64
C VAL A 94 20.22 -0.64 -4.63
N LYS A 95 19.38 -1.68 -4.56
CA LYS A 95 19.44 -2.81 -5.50
C LYS A 95 19.12 -2.39 -6.94
N LEU A 96 18.16 -1.49 -7.12
CA LEU A 96 17.79 -0.95 -8.43
C LEU A 96 18.95 -0.14 -9.02
N ALA A 97 19.57 0.74 -8.23
CA ALA A 97 20.74 1.52 -8.65
C ALA A 97 21.92 0.63 -9.08
N ALA A 98 22.17 -0.45 -8.33
CA ALA A 98 23.22 -1.41 -8.67
C ALA A 98 22.93 -2.17 -9.98
N ARG A 99 21.67 -2.49 -10.27
CA ARG A 99 21.26 -3.12 -11.55
C ARG A 99 21.34 -2.13 -12.70
N SER A 100 20.88 -0.91 -12.53
CA SER A 100 20.88 0.14 -13.56
C SER A 100 22.29 0.52 -14.01
N LYS A 101 23.27 0.55 -13.10
CA LYS A 101 24.69 0.75 -13.45
C LYS A 101 25.20 -0.31 -14.44
N ARG A 102 24.71 -1.55 -14.36
CA ARG A 102 25.08 -2.64 -15.27
C ARG A 102 24.38 -2.57 -16.63
N SER A 103 23.19 -1.99 -16.69
CA SER A 103 22.39 -1.88 -17.92
C SER A 103 22.53 -0.53 -18.63
N GLY A 104 23.29 0.43 -18.07
CA GLY A 104 23.49 1.76 -18.65
C GLY A 104 22.26 2.67 -18.61
N SER A 105 21.19 2.29 -17.87
CA SER A 105 19.96 3.08 -17.75
C SER A 105 19.80 3.57 -16.32
N SER A 106 19.73 4.89 -16.12
CA SER A 106 19.51 5.51 -14.80
C SER A 106 18.06 5.98 -14.57
N ARG A 107 17.11 5.60 -15.42
CA ARG A 107 15.72 6.05 -15.31
C ARG A 107 15.06 5.48 -14.05
N GLY A 108 14.41 6.34 -13.28
CA GLY A 108 13.51 5.96 -12.19
C GLY A 108 14.18 5.66 -10.86
N ILE A 109 15.49 5.94 -10.68
CA ILE A 109 16.17 5.81 -9.39
C ILE A 109 15.98 7.09 -8.59
N MET A 110 15.42 6.96 -7.39
CA MET A 110 15.27 8.07 -6.44
C MET A 110 16.52 8.23 -5.57
N ASN A 111 16.93 9.48 -5.32
CA ASN A 111 17.89 9.77 -4.26
C ASN A 111 17.21 9.72 -2.88
N GLY A 112 17.97 9.91 -1.79
CA GLY A 112 17.44 9.79 -0.43
C GLY A 112 16.30 10.75 -0.14
N GLU A 113 16.41 12.02 -0.53
CA GLU A 113 15.37 13.04 -0.31
C GLU A 113 14.11 12.76 -1.14
N GLN A 114 14.29 12.37 -2.39
CA GLN A 114 13.17 11.98 -3.25
C GLN A 114 12.44 10.74 -2.72
N LEU A 115 13.18 9.78 -2.20
CA LEU A 115 12.61 8.57 -1.60
C LEU A 115 11.86 8.90 -0.30
N GLU A 116 12.42 9.75 0.56
CA GLU A 116 11.76 10.20 1.79
C GLU A 116 10.43 10.87 1.46
N ARG A 117 10.45 11.88 0.58
CA ARG A 117 9.24 12.57 0.13
C ARG A 117 8.23 11.62 -0.53
N PHE A 118 8.69 10.68 -1.35
CA PHE A 118 7.82 9.66 -1.93
C PHE A 118 7.11 8.85 -0.85
N LEU A 119 7.83 8.41 0.17
CA LEU A 119 7.27 7.60 1.26
C LEU A 119 6.31 8.38 2.17
N GLU A 120 6.50 9.68 2.33
CA GLU A 120 5.59 10.54 3.09
C GLU A 120 4.17 10.55 2.52
N HIS A 121 4.01 10.45 1.18
CA HIS A 121 2.70 10.33 0.55
C HIS A 121 1.94 9.05 0.93
N PHE A 122 2.64 8.00 1.32
CA PHE A 122 2.09 6.70 1.66
C PHE A 122 1.97 6.46 3.17
N GLU A 123 2.61 7.30 3.98
CA GLU A 123 2.79 7.05 5.41
C GLU A 123 1.47 6.95 6.16
N ARG A 124 0.57 7.92 6.00
CA ARG A 124 -0.73 7.96 6.69
C ARG A 124 -1.51 6.67 6.46
N LEU A 125 -1.77 6.33 5.23
CA LEU A 125 -2.55 5.15 4.89
C LEU A 125 -1.82 3.85 5.26
N THR A 126 -0.49 3.80 5.15
CA THR A 126 0.25 2.62 5.60
C THR A 126 0.10 2.40 7.09
N ARG A 127 0.26 3.45 7.90
CA ARG A 127 0.06 3.37 9.37
C ARG A 127 -1.36 2.93 9.71
N HIS A 128 -2.35 3.52 9.05
CA HIS A 128 -3.75 3.16 9.23
C HIS A 128 -4.01 1.70 8.87
N CYS A 129 -3.57 1.23 7.71
CA CYS A 129 -3.72 -0.17 7.28
C CYS A 129 -3.04 -1.16 8.23
N LEU A 130 -1.84 -0.84 8.73
CA LEU A 130 -1.14 -1.69 9.71
C LEU A 130 -1.91 -1.85 11.03
N GLN A 131 -2.78 -0.91 11.37
CA GLN A 131 -3.60 -0.94 12.58
C GLN A 131 -4.98 -1.54 12.34
N SER A 132 -5.66 -1.16 11.25
CA SER A 132 -7.06 -1.51 10.99
C SER A 132 -7.24 -2.85 10.28
N LEU A 133 -6.41 -3.16 9.28
CA LEU A 133 -6.60 -4.37 8.45
C LEU A 133 -6.36 -5.69 9.17
N PRO A 134 -5.50 -5.83 10.20
CA PRO A 134 -5.33 -7.11 10.88
C PRO A 134 -6.61 -7.69 11.48
N GLY A 135 -7.58 -6.85 11.85
CA GLY A 135 -8.87 -7.31 12.36
C GLY A 135 -9.92 -7.61 11.28
N LYS A 136 -9.59 -7.36 10.01
CA LYS A 136 -10.52 -7.44 8.87
C LYS A 136 -10.10 -8.46 7.81
N ALA A 137 -8.79 -8.65 7.65
CA ALA A 137 -8.25 -9.61 6.71
C ALA A 137 -8.58 -11.05 7.13
N ASP A 138 -8.91 -11.91 6.19
CA ASP A 138 -9.15 -13.32 6.45
C ASP A 138 -7.89 -14.05 6.90
N GLN A 139 -6.74 -13.59 6.39
CA GLN A 139 -5.43 -14.10 6.79
C GLN A 139 -4.45 -12.96 6.98
N VAL A 140 -3.64 -13.05 8.03
CA VAL A 140 -2.58 -12.08 8.31
C VAL A 140 -1.24 -12.81 8.45
N PHE A 141 -0.31 -12.48 7.59
CA PHE A 141 1.08 -12.91 7.68
C PHE A 141 1.91 -11.77 8.27
N TYR A 142 2.39 -11.94 9.48
CA TYR A 142 3.26 -10.99 10.16
C TYR A 142 4.70 -11.19 9.68
N LEU A 143 5.25 -10.18 9.06
CA LEU A 143 6.62 -10.21 8.56
C LEU A 143 7.59 -9.68 9.61
N ASP A 144 8.80 -10.22 9.64
CA ASP A 144 9.93 -9.67 10.38
C ASP A 144 10.72 -8.64 9.55
N ALA A 145 11.84 -8.17 10.09
CA ALA A 145 12.70 -7.20 9.42
C ALA A 145 13.35 -7.73 8.13
N ASP A 146 13.50 -9.04 8.03
CA ASP A 146 14.16 -9.74 6.90
C ASP A 146 13.15 -10.28 5.88
N HIS A 147 11.91 -9.80 5.91
CA HIS A 147 10.79 -10.24 5.07
C HIS A 147 10.37 -11.71 5.29
N GLN A 148 10.77 -12.33 6.39
CA GLN A 148 10.33 -13.68 6.68
C GLN A 148 8.98 -13.65 7.41
N VAL A 149 8.18 -14.68 7.22
CA VAL A 149 6.93 -14.83 7.96
C VAL A 149 7.26 -15.25 9.39
N ALA A 150 7.13 -14.33 10.34
CA ALA A 150 7.34 -14.57 11.76
C ALA A 150 6.11 -15.20 12.42
N ASN A 151 4.90 -14.90 11.93
CA ASN A 151 3.65 -15.45 12.44
C ASN A 151 2.57 -15.42 11.35
N HIS A 152 1.57 -16.30 11.49
CA HIS A 152 0.42 -16.37 10.61
C HIS A 152 -0.87 -16.58 11.41
N HIS A 153 -1.85 -15.72 11.19
CA HIS A 153 -3.17 -15.84 11.78
C HIS A 153 -4.22 -16.00 10.68
N VAL A 154 -5.11 -16.96 10.87
CA VAL A 154 -6.33 -17.12 10.06
C VAL A 154 -7.49 -16.62 10.92
N ILE A 155 -8.12 -15.55 10.47
CA ILE A 155 -9.33 -15.02 11.08
C ILE A 155 -10.48 -15.71 10.34
N LYS A 156 -11.04 -16.74 10.92
CA LYS A 156 -12.23 -17.37 10.36
C LYS A 156 -13.41 -16.42 10.52
N ASN A 157 -13.71 -15.67 9.48
CA ASN A 157 -15.06 -15.17 9.34
C ASN A 157 -15.92 -16.41 9.07
N ALA A 158 -16.77 -16.75 10.01
CA ALA A 158 -17.75 -17.80 9.79
C ALA A 158 -18.56 -17.41 8.54
N PRO A 159 -18.76 -18.30 7.55
CA PRO A 159 -19.69 -18.03 6.48
C PRO A 159 -21.07 -17.78 7.10
N ALA A 160 -21.67 -16.65 6.72
CA ALA A 160 -23.07 -16.35 7.05
C ALA A 160 -23.99 -17.36 6.40
#